data_af53bcf99e9b48ff13019980f8fbc2b5
#
_entry.id   af53bcf99e9b48ff13019980f8fbc2b5
#
_cell.length_a   1.000
_cell.length_b   1.000
_cell.length_c   1.000
_cell.angle_alpha   90.00
_cell.angle_beta   90.00
_cell.angle_gamma   90.00
#
_symmetry.space_group_name_H-M   'P 1'
#
loop_
_entity.id
_entity.type
_entity.pdbx_description
1 polymer ?
#
loop_
_entity_poly.entity_id
_entity_poly.type
_entity_poly.pdbx_seq_one_letter_code
_entity_poly.pdbx_strand_id
1 'polypeptide(L)'
;RQGIEQERYLTITIERKNFEEAKAQFATIEASMFRSFAELGSKLTPLTGNERLKILHDYYRLGREDEFNFDIKNGRITGTDFRNEICNTRIKYHPDYFEDEGKVGRVLFIKKYPTYLSDRFFTELTFLPVHSVTSVDVVPVPKDLTMKMLQKKYLGIESDIIKQQRTRNRNNDFSSDISYATRQKKKDIEEIMNNVRENDESLYYVSVTMIVMADDRDELESICETVDSIAKGAGCAVDTCMYKQREAVNTTLPIGVRQIETMRTMLTQSLAVLMPFNVQELCDRNGIYYGVNQISKNIIVGNRKKLLNGNGFIFGVSGAGKSFQAKMEMGSVLLSTDDNVIAVDPMNEYEDVTEKYNGTYINISTNTRNYINPMDMDVWNLDVLDSKGWVRDKCQFMLSIC
;
A
#
# COMPACT_ATOMS: atom_id res chain seq x y z
N ARG A 1 13.43 -7.32 15.91
CA ARG A 1 12.04 -7.54 15.44
C ARG A 1 12.13 -7.75 13.94
N GLN A 2 11.71 -8.90 13.42
CA GLN A 2 11.49 -9.09 12.00
C GLN A 2 10.46 -8.05 11.55
N GLY A 3 10.75 -7.33 10.47
CA GLY A 3 9.81 -6.34 9.92
C GLY A 3 8.54 -7.04 9.46
N ILE A 4 7.39 -6.40 9.69
CA ILE A 4 6.10 -6.89 9.17
C ILE A 4 6.09 -6.62 7.67
N GLU A 5 5.97 -7.66 6.86
CA GLU A 5 5.78 -7.57 5.42
C GLU A 5 4.29 -7.37 5.12
N GLN A 6 3.99 -6.46 4.20
CA GLN A 6 2.61 -6.24 3.74
C GLN A 6 2.41 -6.85 2.37
N GLU A 7 1.44 -7.73 2.29
CA GLU A 7 0.96 -8.28 1.04
C GLU A 7 -0.43 -7.70 0.69
N ARG A 8 -0.68 -7.51 -0.59
CA ARG A 8 -1.92 -6.92 -1.09
C ARG A 8 -2.54 -7.82 -2.13
N TYR A 9 -3.76 -8.23 -1.87
CA TYR A 9 -4.51 -9.14 -2.72
C TYR A 9 -5.78 -8.48 -3.26
N LEU A 10 -6.12 -8.81 -4.49
CA LEU A 10 -7.35 -8.39 -5.13
C LEU A 10 -8.15 -9.62 -5.51
N THR A 11 -9.35 -9.73 -4.98
CA THR A 11 -10.27 -10.83 -5.28
C THR A 11 -11.47 -10.30 -6.05
N ILE A 12 -11.78 -10.92 -7.19
CA ILE A 12 -12.95 -10.57 -8.00
C ILE A 12 -13.90 -11.76 -8.02
N THR A 13 -15.15 -11.49 -7.70
CA THR A 13 -16.23 -12.47 -7.75
C THR A 13 -17.27 -12.03 -8.78
N ILE A 14 -17.64 -12.94 -9.69
CA ILE A 14 -18.70 -12.72 -10.66
C ILE A 14 -19.69 -13.88 -10.62
N GLU A 15 -20.96 -13.57 -10.90
CA GLU A 15 -22.01 -14.57 -11.04
C GLU A 15 -22.35 -14.74 -12.53
N ARG A 16 -22.29 -15.98 -13.04
CA ARG A 16 -22.62 -16.32 -14.43
C ARG A 16 -23.37 -17.65 -14.48
N LYS A 17 -24.11 -17.86 -15.57
CA LYS A 17 -24.95 -19.04 -15.74
C LYS A 17 -24.15 -20.33 -15.96
N ASN A 18 -23.00 -20.23 -16.59
CA ASN A 18 -22.15 -21.37 -16.89
C ASN A 18 -20.66 -21.01 -16.79
N PHE A 19 -19.81 -22.06 -16.75
CA PHE A 19 -18.37 -21.93 -16.57
C PHE A 19 -17.68 -21.22 -17.76
N GLU A 20 -18.12 -21.48 -18.99
CA GLU A 20 -17.50 -20.88 -20.18
C GLU A 20 -17.74 -19.37 -20.26
N GLU A 21 -18.95 -18.91 -19.93
CA GLU A 21 -19.24 -17.49 -19.80
C GLU A 21 -18.41 -16.83 -18.69
N ALA A 22 -18.27 -17.50 -17.55
CA ALA A 22 -17.45 -17.01 -16.45
C ALA A 22 -16.00 -16.86 -16.87
N LYS A 23 -15.43 -17.88 -17.55
CA LYS A 23 -14.05 -17.89 -18.03
C LYS A 23 -13.79 -16.77 -19.04
N ALA A 24 -14.67 -16.59 -20.02
CA ALA A 24 -14.56 -15.51 -21.01
C ALA A 24 -14.61 -14.12 -20.35
N GLN A 25 -15.47 -13.95 -19.37
CA GLN A 25 -15.58 -12.69 -18.65
C GLN A 25 -14.37 -12.43 -17.77
N PHE A 26 -13.84 -13.43 -17.07
CA PHE A 26 -12.62 -13.28 -16.30
C PHE A 26 -11.44 -12.89 -17.17
N ALA A 27 -11.27 -13.47 -18.35
CA ALA A 27 -10.22 -13.09 -19.28
C ALA A 27 -10.32 -11.60 -19.69
N THR A 28 -11.53 -11.10 -19.91
CA THR A 28 -11.77 -9.68 -20.24
C THR A 28 -11.43 -8.76 -19.05
N ILE A 29 -11.87 -9.13 -17.84
CA ILE A 29 -11.61 -8.37 -16.61
C ILE A 29 -10.11 -8.35 -16.34
N GLU A 30 -9.45 -9.50 -16.41
CA GLU A 30 -8.01 -9.66 -16.21
C GLU A 30 -7.22 -8.75 -17.15
N ALA A 31 -7.51 -8.78 -18.45
CA ALA A 31 -6.84 -7.93 -19.45
C ALA A 31 -7.03 -6.44 -19.17
N SER A 32 -8.26 -6.02 -18.78
CA SER A 32 -8.54 -4.64 -18.40
C SER A 32 -7.76 -4.21 -17.17
N MET A 33 -7.70 -5.06 -16.16
CA MET A 33 -6.99 -4.77 -14.91
C MET A 33 -5.49 -4.69 -15.12
N PHE A 34 -4.89 -5.62 -15.87
CA PHE A 34 -3.47 -5.54 -16.21
C PHE A 34 -3.12 -4.22 -16.87
N ARG A 35 -3.96 -3.74 -17.79
CA ARG A 35 -3.76 -2.44 -18.44
C ARG A 35 -3.83 -1.29 -17.43
N SER A 36 -4.86 -1.24 -16.62
CA SER A 36 -5.05 -0.16 -15.64
C SER A 36 -3.91 -0.11 -14.61
N PHE A 37 -3.47 -1.26 -14.10
CA PHE A 37 -2.35 -1.31 -13.16
C PHE A 37 -1.01 -0.97 -13.84
N ALA A 38 -0.80 -1.36 -15.08
CA ALA A 38 0.40 -0.99 -15.84
C ALA A 38 0.46 0.52 -16.10
N GLU A 39 -0.67 1.18 -16.40
CA GLU A 39 -0.78 2.64 -16.54
C GLU A 39 -0.40 3.37 -15.22
N LEU A 40 -0.69 2.75 -14.07
CA LEU A 40 -0.30 3.26 -12.75
C LEU A 40 1.15 2.89 -12.36
N GLY A 41 1.92 2.27 -13.27
CA GLY A 41 3.29 1.82 -12.96
C GLY A 41 3.36 0.63 -11.98
N SER A 42 2.25 -0.05 -11.74
CA SER A 42 2.14 -1.19 -10.83
C SER A 42 2.03 -2.51 -11.58
N LYS A 43 2.53 -3.59 -10.99
CA LYS A 43 2.46 -4.93 -11.56
C LYS A 43 1.41 -5.76 -10.84
N LEU A 44 0.47 -6.30 -11.59
CA LEU A 44 -0.48 -7.29 -11.13
C LEU A 44 0.00 -8.69 -11.52
N THR A 45 -0.07 -9.66 -10.59
CA THR A 45 0.32 -11.05 -10.85
C THR A 45 -0.85 -11.96 -10.48
N PRO A 46 -1.39 -12.75 -11.42
CA PRO A 46 -2.44 -13.71 -11.10
C PRO A 46 -1.88 -14.84 -10.25
N LEU A 47 -2.62 -15.21 -9.22
CA LEU A 47 -2.22 -16.26 -8.29
C LEU A 47 -2.50 -17.64 -8.89
N THR A 48 -1.54 -18.53 -8.77
CA THR A 48 -1.72 -19.95 -9.02
C THR A 48 -2.54 -20.62 -7.91
N GLY A 49 -3.00 -21.85 -8.14
CA GLY A 49 -3.72 -22.61 -7.11
C GLY A 49 -2.91 -22.83 -5.84
N ASN A 50 -1.61 -23.13 -5.95
CA ASN A 50 -0.73 -23.32 -4.80
C ASN A 50 -0.50 -22.03 -4.03
N GLU A 51 -0.26 -20.90 -4.70
CA GLU A 51 -0.13 -19.58 -4.06
C GLU A 51 -1.40 -19.19 -3.33
N ARG A 52 -2.57 -19.46 -3.93
CA ARG A 52 -3.85 -19.21 -3.28
C ARG A 52 -4.05 -20.05 -2.01
N LEU A 53 -3.63 -21.32 -2.04
CA LEU A 53 -3.67 -22.18 -0.85
C LEU A 53 -2.69 -21.69 0.21
N LYS A 54 -1.50 -21.23 -0.18
CA LYS A 54 -0.54 -20.62 0.74
C LYS A 54 -1.12 -19.40 1.45
N ILE A 55 -1.74 -18.49 0.72
CA ILE A 55 -2.40 -17.31 1.32
C ILE A 55 -3.45 -17.72 2.37
N LEU A 56 -4.26 -18.74 2.06
CA LEU A 56 -5.25 -19.23 3.03
C LEU A 56 -4.59 -19.90 4.24
N HIS A 57 -3.49 -20.63 4.04
CA HIS A 57 -2.68 -21.18 5.13
C HIS A 57 -2.14 -20.05 6.01
N ASP A 58 -1.48 -19.05 5.42
CA ASP A 58 -0.86 -17.95 6.14
C ASP A 58 -1.91 -17.10 6.89
N TYR A 59 -3.12 -17.00 6.34
CA TYR A 59 -4.25 -16.36 6.99
C TYR A 59 -4.69 -17.06 8.29
N TYR A 60 -4.75 -18.38 8.30
CA TYR A 60 -5.16 -19.15 9.47
C TYR A 60 -4.01 -19.50 10.41
N ARG A 61 -2.76 -19.46 9.93
CA ARG A 61 -1.56 -19.82 10.67
C ARG A 61 -0.56 -18.67 10.75
N LEU A 62 -1.04 -17.49 11.13
CA LEU A 62 -0.20 -16.31 11.31
C LEU A 62 1.00 -16.59 12.22
N GLY A 63 2.21 -16.30 11.70
CA GLY A 63 3.48 -16.59 12.38
C GLY A 63 4.05 -17.97 12.08
N ARG A 64 3.45 -18.74 11.16
CA ARG A 64 3.92 -20.05 10.69
C ARG A 64 3.91 -20.16 9.16
N GLU A 65 4.17 -19.06 8.49
CA GLU A 65 4.14 -18.95 7.02
C GLU A 65 5.14 -19.89 6.34
N ASP A 66 6.22 -20.24 7.02
CA ASP A 66 7.26 -21.15 6.53
C ASP A 66 6.86 -22.64 6.61
N GLU A 67 5.78 -22.98 7.32
CA GLU A 67 5.34 -24.38 7.48
C GLU A 67 4.54 -24.91 6.29
N PHE A 68 4.12 -24.04 5.35
CA PHE A 68 3.36 -24.46 4.18
C PHE A 68 4.18 -25.31 3.22
N ASN A 69 3.81 -26.58 3.06
CA ASN A 69 4.50 -27.56 2.21
C ASN A 69 3.54 -28.38 1.35
N PHE A 70 2.47 -27.78 0.86
CA PHE A 70 1.48 -28.46 0.02
C PHE A 70 1.65 -28.13 -1.46
N ASP A 71 1.63 -29.15 -2.32
CA ASP A 71 1.53 -29.00 -3.78
C ASP A 71 0.30 -29.74 -4.29
N ILE A 72 -0.55 -29.02 -5.03
CA ILE A 72 -1.81 -29.55 -5.62
C ILE A 72 -1.54 -30.77 -6.51
N LYS A 73 -0.43 -30.77 -7.25
CA LYS A 73 -0.10 -31.89 -8.14
C LYS A 73 0.21 -33.16 -7.33
N ASN A 74 1.05 -33.02 -6.31
CA ASN A 74 1.41 -34.13 -5.43
C ASN A 74 0.20 -34.58 -4.58
N GLY A 75 -0.61 -33.65 -4.06
CA GLY A 75 -1.82 -33.94 -3.31
C GLY A 75 -2.84 -34.78 -4.09
N ARG A 76 -3.00 -34.52 -5.40
CA ARG A 76 -3.85 -35.35 -6.27
C ARG A 76 -3.34 -36.78 -6.44
N ILE A 77 -2.03 -37.00 -6.43
CA ILE A 77 -1.41 -38.29 -6.56
C ILE A 77 -1.49 -39.06 -5.24
N THR A 78 -1.23 -38.38 -4.12
CA THR A 78 -1.18 -39.02 -2.78
C THR A 78 -2.55 -39.10 -2.12
N GLY A 79 -3.58 -38.41 -2.64
CA GLY A 79 -4.90 -38.31 -2.04
C GLY A 79 -4.94 -37.44 -0.79
N THR A 80 -3.94 -36.58 -0.57
CA THR A 80 -3.86 -35.70 0.58
C THR A 80 -4.85 -34.52 0.43
N ASP A 81 -5.67 -34.28 1.45
CA ASP A 81 -6.65 -33.19 1.43
C ASP A 81 -5.97 -31.87 1.83
N PHE A 82 -6.04 -30.88 0.94
CA PHE A 82 -5.50 -29.54 1.16
C PHE A 82 -6.09 -28.81 2.38
N ARG A 83 -7.29 -29.20 2.83
CA ARG A 83 -7.96 -28.58 3.98
C ARG A 83 -7.18 -28.75 5.27
N ASN A 84 -6.48 -29.86 5.42
CA ASN A 84 -5.66 -30.14 6.59
C ASN A 84 -4.42 -29.24 6.66
N GLU A 85 -3.93 -28.75 5.51
CA GLU A 85 -2.79 -27.85 5.44
C GLU A 85 -3.19 -26.39 5.71
N ILE A 86 -4.40 -26.00 5.30
CA ILE A 86 -4.87 -24.61 5.40
C ILE A 86 -5.35 -24.30 6.82
N CYS A 87 -6.27 -25.11 7.35
CA CYS A 87 -6.97 -24.79 8.57
C CYS A 87 -6.58 -25.74 9.70
N ASN A 88 -6.26 -25.17 10.82
CA ASN A 88 -6.06 -25.90 12.04
C ASN A 88 -7.35 -26.53 12.57
N THR A 89 -7.16 -27.49 13.42
CA THR A 89 -8.20 -28.39 13.82
C THR A 89 -9.31 -27.74 14.67
N ARG A 90 -9.07 -26.57 15.28
CA ARG A 90 -10.07 -25.99 16.18
C ARG A 90 -9.90 -24.50 16.45
N ILE A 91 -10.69 -23.69 15.77
CA ILE A 91 -10.90 -22.29 16.14
C ILE A 91 -12.08 -22.23 17.13
N LYS A 92 -11.89 -21.58 18.28
CA LYS A 92 -12.96 -21.34 19.24
C LYS A 92 -13.47 -19.92 19.08
N TYR A 93 -14.77 -19.77 18.81
CA TYR A 93 -15.43 -18.49 18.68
C TYR A 93 -16.15 -18.10 19.95
N HIS A 94 -15.86 -16.90 20.45
CA HIS A 94 -16.51 -16.24 21.57
C HIS A 94 -17.39 -15.09 21.08
N PRO A 95 -18.20 -14.44 21.92
CA PRO A 95 -19.07 -13.35 21.48
C PRO A 95 -18.33 -12.16 20.85
N ASP A 96 -17.13 -11.84 21.34
CA ASP A 96 -16.35 -10.63 21.00
C ASP A 96 -14.94 -10.92 20.48
N TYR A 97 -14.47 -12.17 20.53
CA TYR A 97 -13.16 -12.60 20.05
C TYR A 97 -13.17 -14.06 19.61
N PHE A 98 -12.07 -14.54 19.07
CA PHE A 98 -11.84 -15.97 18.79
C PHE A 98 -10.44 -16.39 19.23
N GLU A 99 -10.27 -17.69 19.46
CA GLU A 99 -8.99 -18.32 19.80
C GLU A 99 -8.56 -19.24 18.67
N ASP A 100 -7.31 -19.12 18.24
CA ASP A 100 -6.68 -19.96 17.23
C ASP A 100 -5.25 -20.29 17.63
N GLU A 101 -4.96 -21.58 17.85
CA GLU A 101 -3.64 -22.14 18.20
C GLU A 101 -2.85 -21.37 19.27
N GLY A 102 -3.52 -20.93 20.34
CA GLY A 102 -2.88 -20.20 21.44
C GLY A 102 -2.76 -18.70 21.24
N LYS A 103 -3.21 -18.17 20.10
CA LYS A 103 -3.40 -16.75 19.86
C LYS A 103 -4.86 -16.37 20.02
N VAL A 104 -5.09 -15.10 20.25
CA VAL A 104 -6.43 -14.51 20.32
C VAL A 104 -6.61 -13.49 19.21
N GLY A 105 -7.80 -13.45 18.63
CA GLY A 105 -8.10 -12.52 17.57
C GLY A 105 -9.48 -11.91 17.70
N ARG A 106 -9.68 -10.74 17.09
CA ARG A 106 -10.96 -10.04 17.04
C ARG A 106 -11.19 -9.46 15.67
N VAL A 107 -12.43 -9.57 15.19
CA VAL A 107 -12.85 -8.91 13.95
C VAL A 107 -13.58 -7.63 14.30
N LEU A 108 -13.06 -6.54 13.74
CA LEU A 108 -13.59 -5.19 13.81
C LEU A 108 -14.17 -4.80 12.46
N PHE A 109 -15.10 -3.84 12.44
CA PHE A 109 -15.60 -3.26 11.20
C PHE A 109 -15.80 -1.74 11.37
N ILE A 110 -15.71 -0.99 10.27
CA ILE A 110 -15.99 0.44 10.30
C ILE A 110 -17.50 0.64 10.21
N LYS A 111 -18.09 1.09 11.32
CA LYS A 111 -19.53 1.32 11.47
C LYS A 111 -19.97 2.66 10.89
N LYS A 112 -19.15 3.69 11.04
CA LYS A 112 -19.46 5.06 10.62
C LYS A 112 -18.26 5.70 9.97
N TYR A 113 -18.51 6.39 8.87
CA TYR A 113 -17.53 7.19 8.13
C TYR A 113 -17.90 8.69 8.25
N PRO A 114 -16.90 9.59 8.29
CA PRO A 114 -17.12 11.02 8.18
C PRO A 114 -17.59 11.41 6.78
N THR A 115 -18.04 12.64 6.62
CA THR A 115 -18.40 13.19 5.29
C THR A 115 -17.17 13.28 4.37
N TYR A 116 -16.02 13.56 4.93
CA TYR A 116 -14.72 13.57 4.23
C TYR A 116 -13.75 12.64 4.93
N LEU A 117 -13.18 11.69 4.19
CA LEU A 117 -12.19 10.74 4.68
C LEU A 117 -10.82 11.09 4.11
N SER A 118 -9.79 11.11 4.95
CA SER A 118 -8.40 11.35 4.55
C SER A 118 -7.69 10.05 4.21
N ASP A 119 -6.85 10.06 3.18
CA ASP A 119 -5.98 8.94 2.77
C ASP A 119 -5.10 8.45 3.92
N ARG A 120 -4.69 9.38 4.79
CA ARG A 120 -3.87 9.08 5.96
C ARG A 120 -4.52 8.07 6.91
N PHE A 121 -5.83 8.15 7.09
CA PHE A 121 -6.55 7.23 7.98
C PHE A 121 -6.38 5.78 7.58
N PHE A 122 -6.63 5.46 6.31
CA PHE A 122 -6.54 4.09 5.83
C PHE A 122 -5.10 3.57 5.84
N THR A 123 -4.15 4.45 5.56
CA THR A 123 -2.72 4.16 5.67
C THR A 123 -2.34 3.84 7.13
N GLU A 124 -2.72 4.66 8.09
CA GLU A 124 -2.44 4.42 9.52
C GLU A 124 -3.09 3.14 10.02
N LEU A 125 -4.30 2.82 9.55
CA LEU A 125 -5.01 1.59 9.91
C LEU A 125 -4.32 0.33 9.37
N THR A 126 -3.82 0.37 8.15
CA THR A 126 -3.23 -0.80 7.49
C THR A 126 -1.75 -1.01 7.83
N PHE A 127 -1.05 0.02 8.31
CA PHE A 127 0.37 -0.06 8.70
C PHE A 127 0.60 -0.26 10.20
N LEU A 128 -0.38 -0.78 10.92
CA LEU A 128 -0.17 -1.15 12.32
C LEU A 128 0.90 -2.23 12.44
N PRO A 129 1.84 -2.12 13.41
CA PRO A 129 2.91 -3.09 13.60
C PRO A 129 2.41 -4.35 14.35
N VAL A 130 1.30 -4.91 13.89
CA VAL A 130 0.63 -6.08 14.46
C VAL A 130 0.20 -7.03 13.36
N HIS A 131 0.01 -8.31 13.68
CA HIS A 131 -0.60 -9.25 12.74
C HIS A 131 -2.06 -8.85 12.50
N SER A 132 -2.35 -8.42 11.30
CA SER A 132 -3.69 -7.96 10.93
C SER A 132 -4.03 -8.26 9.49
N VAL A 133 -5.31 -8.46 9.22
CA VAL A 133 -5.85 -8.60 7.88
C VAL A 133 -6.97 -7.57 7.70
N THR A 134 -6.83 -6.69 6.74
CA THR A 134 -7.87 -5.71 6.40
C THR A 134 -8.51 -6.08 5.06
N SER A 135 -9.81 -6.29 5.06
CA SER A 135 -10.61 -6.56 3.85
C SER A 135 -11.49 -5.35 3.53
N VAL A 136 -11.46 -4.93 2.28
CA VAL A 136 -12.35 -3.91 1.73
C VAL A 136 -13.25 -4.57 0.70
N ASP A 137 -14.48 -4.84 1.09
CA ASP A 137 -15.49 -5.43 0.21
C ASP A 137 -16.20 -4.32 -0.56
N VAL A 138 -16.21 -4.41 -1.88
CA VAL A 138 -16.81 -3.41 -2.77
C VAL A 138 -17.78 -4.06 -3.69
N VAL A 139 -19.04 -3.57 -3.70
CA VAL A 139 -20.09 -4.02 -4.62
C VAL A 139 -20.61 -2.83 -5.42
N PRO A 140 -20.40 -2.80 -6.75
CA PRO A 140 -20.90 -1.71 -7.58
C PRO A 140 -22.42 -1.71 -7.63
N VAL A 141 -23.04 -0.53 -7.56
CA VAL A 141 -24.47 -0.34 -7.75
C VAL A 141 -24.72 0.12 -9.20
N PRO A 142 -25.56 -0.59 -9.98
CA PRO A 142 -25.90 -0.15 -11.33
C PRO A 142 -26.44 1.28 -11.37
N LYS A 143 -26.06 2.07 -12.38
CA LYS A 143 -26.42 3.51 -12.47
C LYS A 143 -27.94 3.76 -12.45
N ASP A 144 -28.71 2.91 -13.08
CA ASP A 144 -30.18 2.99 -13.09
C ASP A 144 -30.79 2.75 -11.70
N LEU A 145 -30.25 1.83 -10.93
CA LEU A 145 -30.63 1.58 -9.53
C LEU A 145 -30.17 2.71 -8.62
N THR A 146 -28.97 3.24 -8.83
CA THR A 146 -28.43 4.37 -8.07
C THR A 146 -29.40 5.55 -8.11
N MET A 147 -29.83 5.98 -9.29
CA MET A 147 -30.75 7.11 -9.44
C MET A 147 -32.11 6.84 -8.79
N LYS A 148 -32.66 5.63 -8.94
CA LYS A 148 -33.93 5.26 -8.27
C LYS A 148 -33.81 5.29 -6.75
N MET A 149 -32.69 4.80 -6.20
CA MET A 149 -32.43 4.82 -4.75
C MET A 149 -32.30 6.25 -4.20
N LEU A 150 -31.55 7.11 -4.90
CA LEU A 150 -31.38 8.51 -4.51
C LEU A 150 -32.70 9.29 -4.58
N GLN A 151 -33.46 9.10 -5.65
CA GLN A 151 -34.81 9.70 -5.79
C GLN A 151 -35.75 9.24 -4.66
N LYS A 152 -35.75 7.95 -4.32
CA LYS A 152 -36.57 7.42 -3.23
C LYS A 152 -36.18 8.04 -1.88
N LYS A 153 -34.88 8.20 -1.61
CA LYS A 153 -34.37 8.85 -0.38
C LYS A 153 -34.78 10.34 -0.36
N TYR A 154 -34.62 11.02 -1.49
CA TYR A 154 -35.02 12.43 -1.63
C TYR A 154 -36.50 12.66 -1.33
N LEU A 155 -37.40 11.88 -1.99
CA LEU A 155 -38.82 11.93 -1.74
C LEU A 155 -39.20 11.58 -0.29
N GLY A 156 -38.47 10.64 0.34
CA GLY A 156 -38.65 10.35 1.76
C GLY A 156 -38.37 11.57 2.65
N ILE A 157 -37.29 12.29 2.41
CA ILE A 157 -36.96 13.52 3.16
C ILE A 157 -38.01 14.63 2.89
N GLU A 158 -38.45 14.80 1.65
CA GLU A 158 -39.50 15.78 1.38
C GLU A 158 -40.80 15.42 2.10
N SER A 159 -41.18 14.15 2.15
CA SER A 159 -42.33 13.69 2.93
C SER A 159 -42.19 13.99 4.41
N ASP A 160 -40.97 13.79 4.98
CA ASP A 160 -40.69 14.09 6.39
C ASP A 160 -40.73 15.61 6.67
N ILE A 161 -40.28 16.43 5.74
CA ILE A 161 -40.38 17.89 5.81
C ILE A 161 -41.84 18.30 5.85
N ILE A 162 -42.67 17.76 4.93
CA ILE A 162 -44.12 18.07 4.86
C ILE A 162 -44.83 17.61 6.14
N LYS A 163 -44.49 16.45 6.70
CA LYS A 163 -45.04 15.97 7.97
C LYS A 163 -44.67 16.87 9.14
N GLN A 164 -43.44 17.28 9.22
CA GLN A 164 -42.97 18.22 10.26
C GLN A 164 -43.71 19.56 10.14
N GLN A 165 -43.88 20.12 8.94
CA GLN A 165 -44.61 21.35 8.73
C GLN A 165 -46.10 21.23 9.13
N ARG A 166 -46.76 20.11 8.76
CA ARG A 166 -48.15 19.84 9.13
C ARG A 166 -48.34 19.71 10.64
N THR A 167 -47.40 19.05 11.34
CA THR A 167 -47.44 18.91 12.80
C THR A 167 -47.27 20.23 13.49
N ARG A 168 -46.38 21.10 13.01
CA ARG A 168 -46.15 22.46 13.53
C ARG A 168 -47.38 23.36 13.31
N ASN A 169 -47.94 23.36 12.10
CA ASN A 169 -49.17 24.11 11.81
C ASN A 169 -50.31 23.70 12.72
N ARG A 170 -50.40 22.41 13.09
CA ARG A 170 -51.42 21.88 14.01
C ARG A 170 -51.19 22.34 15.46
N ASN A 171 -49.97 22.60 15.84
CA ASN A 171 -49.54 23.05 17.18
C ASN A 171 -49.43 24.59 17.31
N ASN A 172 -49.92 25.37 16.28
CA ASN A 172 -49.77 26.81 16.19
C ASN A 172 -48.30 27.30 16.38
N ASP A 173 -47.35 26.49 16.02
CA ASP A 173 -45.92 26.86 16.07
C ASP A 173 -45.52 27.42 14.69
N PHE A 174 -45.55 28.72 14.57
CA PHE A 174 -45.19 29.45 13.34
C PHE A 174 -43.70 29.73 13.19
N SER A 175 -42.85 29.15 14.02
CA SER A 175 -41.41 29.23 13.80
C SER A 175 -41.05 28.51 12.49
N SER A 176 -40.57 29.28 11.52
CA SER A 176 -40.46 28.91 10.10
C SER A 176 -39.32 27.93 9.79
N ASP A 177 -38.58 27.39 10.76
CA ASP A 177 -37.37 26.65 10.48
C ASP A 177 -37.57 25.12 10.57
N ILE A 178 -37.49 24.49 9.38
CA ILE A 178 -37.21 23.06 9.21
C ILE A 178 -35.94 22.76 10.02
N SER A 179 -35.93 21.66 10.77
CA SER A 179 -34.74 21.20 11.49
C SER A 179 -33.51 21.32 10.59
N TYR A 180 -32.45 22.00 11.08
CA TYR A 180 -31.18 22.13 10.33
C TYR A 180 -30.67 20.79 9.83
N ALA A 181 -30.78 19.74 10.63
CA ALA A 181 -30.38 18.38 10.25
C ALA A 181 -31.15 17.83 9.03
N THR A 182 -32.45 18.15 8.91
CA THR A 182 -33.27 17.69 7.77
C THR A 182 -32.94 18.49 6.51
N ARG A 183 -32.72 19.78 6.64
CA ARG A 183 -32.27 20.65 5.53
C ARG A 183 -30.89 20.21 5.02
N GLN A 184 -29.95 19.91 5.92
CA GLN A 184 -28.63 19.41 5.55
C GLN A 184 -28.70 18.09 4.82
N LYS A 185 -29.50 17.12 5.32
CA LYS A 185 -29.70 15.82 4.63
C LYS A 185 -30.28 15.98 3.21
N LYS A 186 -31.17 16.94 3.01
CA LYS A 186 -31.73 17.23 1.67
C LYS A 186 -30.63 17.74 0.75
N LYS A 187 -29.84 18.72 1.21
CA LYS A 187 -28.73 19.30 0.46
C LYS A 187 -27.67 18.24 0.09
N ASP A 188 -27.32 17.38 1.04
CA ASP A 188 -26.33 16.30 0.83
C ASP A 188 -26.81 15.33 -0.28
N ILE A 189 -28.11 14.96 -0.30
CA ILE A 189 -28.65 14.09 -1.36
C ILE A 189 -28.71 14.81 -2.71
N GLU A 190 -29.05 16.07 -2.76
CA GLU A 190 -29.04 16.87 -3.99
C GLU A 190 -27.63 16.95 -4.56
N GLU A 191 -26.63 17.16 -3.72
CA GLU A 191 -25.21 17.19 -4.11
C GLU A 191 -24.77 15.81 -4.65
N ILE A 192 -25.10 14.72 -3.96
CA ILE A 192 -24.82 13.36 -4.44
C ILE A 192 -25.49 13.09 -5.80
N MET A 193 -26.75 13.51 -5.97
CA MET A 193 -27.46 13.33 -7.25
C MET A 193 -26.79 14.12 -8.38
N ASN A 194 -26.33 15.33 -8.13
CA ASN A 194 -25.60 16.14 -9.10
C ASN A 194 -24.24 15.53 -9.44
N ASN A 195 -23.49 15.06 -8.45
CA ASN A 195 -22.22 14.39 -8.67
C ASN A 195 -22.36 13.12 -9.54
N VAL A 196 -23.39 12.32 -9.30
CA VAL A 196 -23.67 11.13 -10.11
C VAL A 196 -24.08 11.49 -11.55
N ARG A 197 -24.76 12.63 -11.77
CA ARG A 197 -25.20 13.06 -13.10
C ARG A 197 -24.12 13.76 -13.90
N GLU A 198 -23.38 14.67 -13.27
CA GLU A 198 -22.48 15.60 -13.95
C GLU A 198 -21.01 15.14 -13.91
N ASN A 199 -20.60 14.49 -12.82
CA ASN A 199 -19.19 14.13 -12.58
C ASN A 199 -18.91 12.65 -12.83
N ASP A 200 -19.81 11.90 -13.46
CA ASP A 200 -19.70 10.45 -13.74
C ASP A 200 -19.40 9.59 -12.51
N GLU A 201 -19.74 10.07 -11.31
CA GLU A 201 -19.59 9.35 -10.05
C GLU A 201 -20.52 8.12 -10.02
N SER A 202 -20.01 7.05 -9.44
CA SER A 202 -20.77 5.82 -9.25
C SER A 202 -20.98 5.55 -7.76
N LEU A 203 -22.07 4.86 -7.43
CA LEU A 203 -22.36 4.45 -6.07
C LEU A 203 -21.91 3.00 -5.84
N TYR A 204 -21.31 2.78 -4.69
CA TYR A 204 -20.84 1.46 -4.25
C TYR A 204 -21.38 1.13 -2.87
N TYR A 205 -21.64 -0.14 -2.62
CA TYR A 205 -21.72 -0.66 -1.26
C TYR A 205 -20.32 -1.09 -0.82
N VAL A 206 -19.87 -0.57 0.29
CA VAL A 206 -18.53 -0.80 0.81
C VAL A 206 -18.60 -1.26 2.26
N SER A 207 -17.82 -2.26 2.60
CA SER A 207 -17.56 -2.71 3.96
C SER A 207 -16.06 -2.82 4.19
N VAL A 208 -15.58 -2.24 5.26
CA VAL A 208 -14.20 -2.44 5.73
C VAL A 208 -14.24 -3.25 7.01
N THR A 209 -13.63 -4.42 6.96
CA THR A 209 -13.47 -5.32 8.11
C THR A 209 -11.99 -5.54 8.37
N MET A 210 -11.62 -5.69 9.63
CA MET A 210 -10.24 -5.88 10.05
C MET A 210 -10.16 -6.98 11.10
N ILE A 211 -9.29 -7.97 10.88
CA ILE A 211 -8.87 -8.90 11.92
C ILE A 211 -7.60 -8.35 12.55
N VAL A 212 -7.56 -8.38 13.86
CA VAL A 212 -6.36 -8.15 14.65
C VAL A 212 -6.07 -9.37 15.49
N MET A 213 -4.79 -9.76 15.60
CA MET A 213 -4.34 -10.92 16.35
C MET A 213 -3.30 -10.50 17.37
N ALA A 214 -3.32 -11.17 18.53
CA ALA A 214 -2.40 -10.95 19.64
C ALA A 214 -2.04 -12.27 20.32
N ASP A 215 -1.02 -12.25 21.15
CA ASP A 215 -0.61 -13.43 21.92
C ASP A 215 -1.51 -13.68 23.14
N ASP A 216 -2.10 -12.61 23.69
CA ASP A 216 -3.05 -12.70 24.81
C ASP A 216 -4.19 -11.67 24.71
N ARG A 217 -5.14 -11.71 25.65
CA ARG A 217 -6.30 -10.81 25.65
C ARG A 217 -5.96 -9.38 26.01
N ASP A 218 -5.00 -9.16 26.88
CA ASP A 218 -4.65 -7.80 27.31
C ASP A 218 -3.96 -7.05 26.16
N GLU A 219 -3.11 -7.72 25.43
CA GLU A 219 -2.52 -7.20 24.20
C GLU A 219 -3.59 -6.93 23.13
N LEU A 220 -4.54 -7.86 22.95
CA LEU A 220 -5.64 -7.70 22.00
C LEU A 220 -6.49 -6.46 22.33
N GLU A 221 -6.82 -6.22 23.58
CA GLU A 221 -7.55 -5.01 23.98
C GLU A 221 -6.75 -3.75 23.68
N SER A 222 -5.46 -3.72 23.99
CA SER A 222 -4.57 -2.57 23.69
C SER A 222 -4.50 -2.28 22.20
N ILE A 223 -4.44 -3.31 21.35
CA ILE A 223 -4.49 -3.15 19.88
C ILE A 223 -5.84 -2.58 19.45
N CYS A 224 -6.94 -3.11 19.97
CA CYS A 224 -8.28 -2.63 19.63
C CYS A 224 -8.49 -1.17 20.05
N GLU A 225 -8.00 -0.75 21.22
CA GLU A 225 -8.01 0.65 21.68
C GLU A 225 -7.19 1.55 20.74
N THR A 226 -6.05 1.08 20.25
CA THR A 226 -5.22 1.79 19.28
C THR A 226 -5.97 1.99 17.95
N VAL A 227 -6.61 0.93 17.43
CA VAL A 227 -7.45 1.00 16.22
C VAL A 227 -8.60 1.97 16.40
N ASP A 228 -9.29 1.91 17.53
CA ASP A 228 -10.40 2.82 17.85
C ASP A 228 -9.94 4.28 17.97
N SER A 229 -8.77 4.52 18.56
CA SER A 229 -8.16 5.85 18.65
C SER A 229 -7.83 6.43 17.27
N ILE A 230 -7.21 5.63 16.38
CA ILE A 230 -6.94 6.04 14.99
C ILE A 230 -8.25 6.35 14.26
N ALA A 231 -9.26 5.51 14.41
CA ALA A 231 -10.55 5.70 13.77
C ALA A 231 -11.25 6.98 14.27
N LYS A 232 -11.27 7.21 15.57
CA LYS A 232 -11.83 8.44 16.17
C LYS A 232 -11.10 9.69 15.73
N GLY A 233 -9.78 9.63 15.62
CA GLY A 233 -8.95 10.71 15.08
C GLY A 233 -9.33 11.13 13.65
N ALA A 234 -9.80 10.16 12.85
CA ALA A 234 -10.29 10.39 11.49
C ALA A 234 -11.81 10.66 11.39
N GLY A 235 -12.52 10.75 12.52
CA GLY A 235 -13.98 10.91 12.55
C GLY A 235 -14.76 9.64 12.17
N CYS A 236 -14.09 8.49 12.09
CA CYS A 236 -14.69 7.17 11.91
C CYS A 236 -15.12 6.58 13.26
N ALA A 237 -16.00 5.58 13.22
CA ALA A 237 -16.29 4.73 14.37
C ALA A 237 -16.11 3.28 13.97
N VAL A 238 -15.29 2.56 14.74
CA VAL A 238 -15.08 1.12 14.63
C VAL A 238 -15.94 0.42 15.69
N ASP A 239 -16.41 -0.77 15.37
CA ASP A 239 -17.17 -1.61 16.29
C ASP A 239 -16.74 -3.08 16.13
N THR A 240 -16.95 -3.86 17.18
CA THR A 240 -16.66 -5.30 17.18
C THR A 240 -17.80 -6.07 16.53
N CYS A 241 -17.51 -7.11 15.75
CA CYS A 241 -18.50 -8.02 15.20
C CYS A 241 -19.05 -8.95 16.30
N MET A 242 -19.86 -8.39 17.23
CA MET A 242 -20.41 -9.11 18.36
C MET A 242 -21.30 -10.28 17.93
N TYR A 243 -21.08 -11.45 18.53
CA TYR A 243 -21.78 -12.73 18.26
C TYR A 243 -21.69 -13.24 16.83
N LYS A 244 -20.87 -12.60 15.97
CA LYS A 244 -20.67 -12.93 14.55
C LYS A 244 -19.20 -13.05 14.19
N GLN A 245 -18.33 -13.38 15.15
CA GLN A 245 -16.88 -13.48 14.91
C GLN A 245 -16.55 -14.50 13.80
N ARG A 246 -17.23 -15.66 13.77
CA ARG A 246 -17.05 -16.68 12.75
C ARG A 246 -17.39 -16.15 11.34
N GLU A 247 -18.56 -15.58 11.19
CA GLU A 247 -19.04 -15.01 9.92
C GLU A 247 -18.17 -13.85 9.45
N ALA A 248 -17.66 -13.09 10.43
CA ALA A 248 -16.76 -11.97 10.16
C ALA A 248 -15.39 -12.45 9.71
N VAL A 249 -14.79 -13.47 10.36
CA VAL A 249 -13.54 -14.11 9.90
C VAL A 249 -13.71 -14.63 8.47
N ASN A 250 -14.81 -15.34 8.17
CA ASN A 250 -15.06 -15.83 6.82
C ASN A 250 -15.23 -14.71 5.78
N THR A 251 -15.75 -13.55 6.19
CA THR A 251 -15.89 -12.39 5.30
C THR A 251 -14.54 -11.77 4.92
N THR A 252 -13.56 -11.80 5.83
CA THR A 252 -12.24 -11.24 5.56
C THR A 252 -11.34 -12.14 4.70
N LEU A 253 -11.73 -13.41 4.51
CA LEU A 253 -10.98 -14.34 3.63
C LEU A 253 -10.92 -13.83 2.19
N PRO A 254 -9.76 -13.98 1.51
CA PRO A 254 -9.59 -13.55 0.12
C PRO A 254 -10.29 -14.49 -0.89
N ILE A 255 -11.52 -14.89 -0.60
CA ILE A 255 -12.35 -15.78 -1.44
C ILE A 255 -13.61 -15.10 -1.98
N GLY A 256 -13.84 -13.81 -1.63
CA GLY A 256 -14.95 -13.01 -2.11
C GLY A 256 -16.33 -13.44 -1.57
N VAL A 257 -16.38 -14.08 -0.41
CA VAL A 257 -17.63 -14.47 0.27
C VAL A 257 -17.89 -13.53 1.44
N ARG A 258 -19.05 -12.90 1.44
CA ARG A 258 -19.48 -12.02 2.54
C ARG A 258 -20.60 -12.67 3.34
N GLN A 259 -20.42 -12.77 4.65
CA GLN A 259 -21.38 -13.36 5.60
C GLN A 259 -21.92 -12.37 6.63
N ILE A 260 -21.39 -11.12 6.63
CA ILE A 260 -21.85 -10.04 7.52
C ILE A 260 -22.45 -8.87 6.73
N GLU A 261 -23.43 -8.20 7.34
CA GLU A 261 -24.14 -7.06 6.72
C GLU A 261 -23.66 -5.73 7.33
N THR A 262 -22.45 -5.31 6.97
CA THR A 262 -21.82 -4.07 7.45
C THR A 262 -21.65 -3.01 6.37
N MET A 263 -22.32 -3.19 5.21
CA MET A 263 -22.18 -2.34 4.04
C MET A 263 -22.67 -0.91 4.27
N ARG A 264 -21.91 0.04 3.73
CA ARG A 264 -22.24 1.46 3.63
C ARG A 264 -22.16 1.91 2.18
N THR A 265 -22.98 2.91 1.82
CA THR A 265 -22.93 3.49 0.48
C THR A 265 -21.85 4.56 0.40
N MET A 266 -20.99 4.47 -0.62
CA MET A 266 -19.94 5.43 -0.91
C MET A 266 -19.92 5.81 -2.39
N LEU A 267 -19.49 7.03 -2.71
CA LEU A 267 -19.18 7.49 -4.05
C LEU A 267 -17.76 7.05 -4.46
N THR A 268 -17.47 7.06 -5.77
CA THR A 268 -16.15 6.71 -6.33
C THR A 268 -15.02 7.46 -5.63
N GLN A 269 -15.15 8.76 -5.44
CA GLN A 269 -14.14 9.59 -4.79
C GLN A 269 -13.86 9.17 -3.35
N SER A 270 -14.90 8.85 -2.57
CA SER A 270 -14.74 8.38 -1.19
C SER A 270 -14.14 6.98 -1.13
N LEU A 271 -14.49 6.11 -2.09
CA LEU A 271 -13.95 4.76 -2.19
C LEU A 271 -12.45 4.77 -2.56
N ALA A 272 -12.02 5.70 -3.41
CA ALA A 272 -10.63 5.82 -3.82
C ALA A 272 -9.66 6.00 -2.64
N VAL A 273 -10.12 6.65 -1.56
CA VAL A 273 -9.35 6.82 -0.31
C VAL A 273 -9.06 5.48 0.40
N LEU A 274 -9.91 4.47 0.21
CA LEU A 274 -9.76 3.15 0.82
C LEU A 274 -8.85 2.21 0.01
N MET A 275 -8.24 2.69 -1.07
CA MET A 275 -7.33 1.88 -1.87
C MET A 275 -5.96 1.75 -1.18
N PRO A 276 -5.47 0.52 -0.94
CA PRO A 276 -4.24 0.28 -0.16
C PRO A 276 -2.95 0.50 -0.95
N PHE A 277 -2.97 1.32 -2.01
CA PHE A 277 -1.84 1.50 -2.94
C PHE A 277 -1.15 2.86 -2.79
N ASN A 278 -1.20 3.46 -1.60
CA ASN A 278 -0.73 4.82 -1.34
C ASN A 278 0.77 4.92 -1.03
N VAL A 279 1.47 3.80 -0.93
CA VAL A 279 2.88 3.76 -0.56
C VAL A 279 3.67 3.04 -1.62
N GLN A 280 4.65 3.74 -2.19
CA GLN A 280 5.62 3.15 -3.07
C GLN A 280 6.74 2.52 -2.24
N GLU A 281 6.90 1.22 -2.36
CA GLU A 281 8.00 0.47 -1.77
C GLU A 281 9.14 0.33 -2.78
N LEU A 282 10.37 0.48 -2.32
CA LEU A 282 11.56 0.26 -3.11
C LEU A 282 12.46 -0.74 -2.39
N CYS A 283 12.46 -1.98 -2.87
CA CYS A 283 13.31 -3.06 -2.35
C CYS A 283 13.90 -3.87 -3.51
N ASP A 284 14.97 -3.35 -4.07
CA ASP A 284 15.67 -3.99 -5.19
C ASP A 284 16.64 -5.06 -4.71
N ARG A 285 16.64 -6.23 -5.36
CA ARG A 285 17.71 -7.22 -5.16
C ARG A 285 19.05 -6.63 -5.57
N ASN A 286 20.08 -6.83 -4.77
CA ASN A 286 21.43 -6.30 -4.95
C ASN A 286 21.44 -4.76 -5.01
N GLY A 287 20.57 -4.12 -4.26
CA GLY A 287 20.54 -2.68 -4.09
C GLY A 287 21.32 -2.22 -2.85
N ILE A 288 21.45 -0.92 -2.72
CA ILE A 288 22.08 -0.23 -1.61
C ILE A 288 21.01 0.30 -0.67
N TYR A 289 21.27 0.23 0.63
CA TYR A 289 20.38 0.80 1.64
C TYR A 289 20.41 2.33 1.62
N TYR A 290 19.26 2.95 1.47
CA TYR A 290 19.09 4.41 1.45
C TYR A 290 18.41 4.97 2.69
N GLY A 291 17.67 4.16 3.44
CA GLY A 291 16.97 4.61 4.62
C GLY A 291 15.73 3.78 4.93
N VAL A 292 14.79 4.39 5.64
CA VAL A 292 13.52 3.79 6.03
C VAL A 292 12.38 4.65 5.48
N ASN A 293 11.40 4.02 4.85
CA ASN A 293 10.20 4.69 4.36
C ASN A 293 9.44 5.31 5.55
N GLN A 294 9.09 6.59 5.45
CA GLN A 294 8.44 7.29 6.55
C GLN A 294 7.03 6.78 6.85
N ILE A 295 6.35 6.26 5.84
CA ILE A 295 4.97 5.78 5.94
C ILE A 295 4.94 4.32 6.38
N SER A 296 5.52 3.43 5.58
CA SER A 296 5.50 1.98 5.83
C SER A 296 6.49 1.50 6.88
N LYS A 297 7.50 2.33 7.23
CA LYS A 297 8.62 1.96 8.10
C LYS A 297 9.49 0.82 7.57
N ASN A 298 9.28 0.39 6.34
CA ASN A 298 10.11 -0.59 5.66
C ASN A 298 11.43 0.02 5.18
N ILE A 299 12.46 -0.82 5.05
CA ILE A 299 13.76 -0.41 4.53
C ILE A 299 13.66 -0.05 3.04
N ILE A 300 14.35 1.00 2.64
CA ILE A 300 14.49 1.41 1.24
C ILE A 300 15.82 0.88 0.74
N VAL A 301 15.77 -0.03 -0.23
CA VAL A 301 16.93 -0.60 -0.91
C VAL A 301 16.78 -0.35 -2.41
N GLY A 302 17.67 0.46 -2.98
CA GLY A 302 17.61 0.84 -4.39
C GLY A 302 18.85 0.40 -5.17
N ASN A 303 18.66 -0.02 -6.42
CA ASN A 303 19.75 -0.35 -7.33
C ASN A 303 19.79 0.65 -8.48
N ARG A 304 20.72 1.61 -8.42
CA ARG A 304 20.88 2.65 -9.46
C ARG A 304 21.21 2.09 -10.84
N LYS A 305 21.81 0.89 -10.93
CA LYS A 305 22.14 0.25 -12.21
C LYS A 305 20.87 -0.19 -12.99
N LYS A 306 19.72 -0.26 -12.33
CA LYS A 306 18.43 -0.54 -12.98
C LYS A 306 17.75 0.69 -13.56
N LEU A 307 18.20 1.88 -13.21
CA LEU A 307 17.66 3.12 -13.73
C LEU A 307 18.18 3.39 -15.14
N LEU A 308 17.39 4.08 -15.96
CA LEU A 308 17.82 4.57 -17.28
C LEU A 308 19.08 5.45 -17.17
N ASN A 309 19.20 6.17 -16.08
CA ASN A 309 20.34 7.01 -15.73
C ASN A 309 20.60 6.89 -14.23
N GLY A 310 21.80 6.48 -13.85
CA GLY A 310 22.22 6.29 -12.46
C GLY A 310 22.64 7.58 -11.75
N ASN A 311 22.53 8.76 -12.38
CA ASN A 311 22.89 10.04 -11.78
C ASN A 311 21.95 10.37 -10.61
N GLY A 312 22.49 11.00 -9.57
CA GLY A 312 21.74 11.39 -8.38
C GLY A 312 22.26 12.69 -7.79
N PHE A 313 21.43 13.33 -6.98
CA PHE A 313 21.77 14.52 -6.22
C PHE A 313 21.43 14.33 -4.75
N ILE A 314 22.31 14.80 -3.86
CA ILE A 314 22.10 14.84 -2.43
C ILE A 314 21.94 16.29 -2.01
N PHE A 315 20.71 16.68 -1.65
CA PHE A 315 20.38 18.04 -1.23
C PHE A 315 20.14 18.09 0.28
N GLY A 316 20.52 19.19 0.89
CA GLY A 316 20.26 19.45 2.30
C GLY A 316 20.90 20.76 2.75
N VAL A 317 20.38 21.36 3.81
CA VAL A 317 21.00 22.51 4.48
C VAL A 317 22.35 22.13 5.11
N SER A 318 23.16 23.13 5.48
CA SER A 318 24.40 22.86 6.19
C SER A 318 24.12 22.10 7.49
N GLY A 319 24.91 21.06 7.78
CA GLY A 319 24.72 20.21 8.96
C GLY A 319 23.63 19.12 8.83
N ALA A 320 22.91 19.01 7.70
CA ALA A 320 21.88 18.01 7.50
C ALA A 320 22.39 16.58 7.23
N GLY A 321 23.70 16.35 7.25
CA GLY A 321 24.28 15.01 7.05
C GLY A 321 24.54 14.62 5.60
N LYS A 322 24.62 15.57 4.65
CA LYS A 322 24.90 15.28 3.22
C LYS A 322 26.17 14.45 3.01
N SER A 323 27.29 14.91 3.56
CA SER A 323 28.58 14.21 3.45
C SER A 323 28.56 12.87 4.15
N PHE A 324 27.82 12.74 5.26
CA PHE A 324 27.61 11.46 5.94
C PHE A 324 26.86 10.47 5.07
N GLN A 325 25.77 10.92 4.41
CA GLN A 325 25.01 10.07 3.47
C GLN A 325 25.86 9.64 2.28
N ALA A 326 26.68 10.55 1.73
CA ALA A 326 27.61 10.20 0.66
C ALA A 326 28.65 9.16 1.09
N LYS A 327 29.23 9.31 2.30
CA LYS A 327 30.15 8.32 2.87
C LYS A 327 29.50 6.95 3.09
N MET A 328 28.25 6.93 3.57
CA MET A 328 27.47 5.70 3.73
C MET A 328 27.21 5.01 2.38
N GLU A 329 26.89 5.76 1.36
CA GLU A 329 26.66 5.21 0.02
C GLU A 329 27.96 4.67 -0.59
N MET A 330 29.07 5.41 -0.51
CA MET A 330 30.39 4.94 -0.94
C MET A 330 30.79 3.64 -0.26
N GLY A 331 30.65 3.58 1.07
CA GLY A 331 30.93 2.38 1.85
C GLY A 331 30.06 1.20 1.45
N SER A 332 28.79 1.44 1.20
CA SER A 332 27.86 0.39 0.75
C SER A 332 28.22 -0.14 -0.64
N VAL A 333 28.62 0.72 -1.58
CA VAL A 333 29.10 0.32 -2.91
C VAL A 333 30.35 -0.54 -2.79
N LEU A 334 31.35 -0.09 -2.06
CA LEU A 334 32.64 -0.79 -1.90
C LEU A 334 32.51 -2.13 -1.17
N LEU A 335 31.53 -2.28 -0.27
CA LEU A 335 31.30 -3.52 0.48
C LEU A 335 30.37 -4.52 -0.23
N SER A 336 29.47 -4.02 -1.07
CA SER A 336 28.39 -4.86 -1.65
C SER A 336 28.55 -5.12 -3.15
N THR A 337 29.49 -4.43 -3.81
CA THR A 337 29.73 -4.55 -5.26
C THR A 337 31.21 -4.62 -5.57
N ASP A 338 31.56 -5.00 -6.79
CA ASP A 338 32.93 -4.95 -7.32
C ASP A 338 33.24 -3.62 -8.01
N ASP A 339 32.44 -2.59 -7.75
CA ASP A 339 32.57 -1.29 -8.40
C ASP A 339 33.63 -0.43 -7.70
N ASN A 340 34.33 0.38 -8.50
CA ASN A 340 35.25 1.39 -8.00
C ASN A 340 34.52 2.69 -7.74
N VAL A 341 34.95 3.43 -6.71
CA VAL A 341 34.44 4.76 -6.38
C VAL A 341 35.53 5.80 -6.62
N ILE A 342 35.21 6.81 -7.42
CA ILE A 342 36.05 7.97 -7.64
C ILE A 342 35.35 9.20 -7.07
N ALA A 343 35.99 9.90 -6.15
CA ALA A 343 35.45 11.10 -5.53
C ALA A 343 36.31 12.32 -5.84
N VAL A 344 35.67 13.43 -6.22
CA VAL A 344 36.29 14.75 -6.30
C VAL A 344 35.88 15.54 -5.07
N ASP A 345 36.82 15.83 -4.18
CA ASP A 345 36.59 16.33 -2.82
C ASP A 345 37.25 17.72 -2.62
N PRO A 346 36.54 18.80 -2.93
CA PRO A 346 37.11 20.13 -2.75
C PRO A 346 37.19 20.57 -1.29
N MET A 347 36.52 19.87 -0.35
CA MET A 347 36.45 20.23 1.07
C MET A 347 37.30 19.35 1.98
N ASN A 348 37.95 18.35 1.42
CA ASN A 348 38.80 17.38 2.15
C ASN A 348 38.01 16.61 3.24
N GLU A 349 36.85 16.11 2.90
CA GLU A 349 35.99 15.38 3.85
C GLU A 349 36.12 13.85 3.74
N TYR A 350 36.73 13.30 2.66
CA TYR A 350 36.70 11.86 2.36
C TYR A 350 38.04 11.14 2.57
N GLU A 351 39.08 11.81 3.09
CA GLU A 351 40.39 11.22 3.34
C GLU A 351 40.29 9.99 4.25
N ASP A 352 39.65 10.13 5.41
CA ASP A 352 39.45 9.04 6.40
C ASP A 352 38.73 7.80 5.79
N VAL A 353 37.75 8.03 4.91
CA VAL A 353 37.02 6.95 4.24
C VAL A 353 37.93 6.25 3.22
N THR A 354 38.71 7.02 2.48
CA THR A 354 39.63 6.50 1.47
C THR A 354 40.70 5.61 2.12
N GLU A 355 41.29 6.06 3.21
CA GLU A 355 42.27 5.26 3.96
C GLU A 355 41.64 3.98 4.54
N LYS A 356 40.45 4.07 5.12
CA LYS A 356 39.75 2.94 5.72
C LYS A 356 39.46 1.80 4.73
N TYR A 357 39.21 2.13 3.47
CA TYR A 357 38.98 1.16 2.41
C TYR A 357 40.22 0.86 1.54
N ASN A 358 41.41 1.22 2.02
CA ASN A 358 42.70 1.06 1.30
C ASN A 358 42.70 1.71 -0.09
N GLY A 359 42.03 2.84 -0.22
CA GLY A 359 42.00 3.61 -1.44
C GLY A 359 43.22 4.51 -1.60
N THR A 360 43.35 5.11 -2.79
CA THR A 360 44.38 6.08 -3.08
C THR A 360 43.83 7.49 -2.91
N TYR A 361 44.44 8.25 -1.99
CA TYR A 361 44.13 9.65 -1.76
C TYR A 361 45.17 10.54 -2.47
N ILE A 362 44.71 11.41 -3.35
CA ILE A 362 45.57 12.33 -4.11
C ILE A 362 45.20 13.77 -3.73
N ASN A 363 46.08 14.43 -2.99
CA ASN A 363 45.89 15.83 -2.63
C ASN A 363 46.50 16.73 -3.72
N ILE A 364 45.70 17.58 -4.34
CA ILE A 364 46.13 18.57 -5.36
C ILE A 364 46.12 19.93 -4.67
N SER A 365 47.25 20.39 -4.19
CA SER A 365 47.43 21.67 -3.52
C SER A 365 48.82 22.27 -3.88
N THR A 366 49.04 23.54 -3.55
CA THR A 366 50.34 24.23 -3.80
C THR A 366 51.53 23.58 -3.13
N ASN A 367 51.28 22.79 -2.05
CA ASN A 367 52.36 22.14 -1.27
C ASN A 367 52.32 20.60 -1.41
N THR A 368 51.63 20.07 -2.38
CA THR A 368 51.51 18.62 -2.57
C THR A 368 52.77 18.01 -3.15
N ARG A 369 53.02 16.74 -2.82
CA ARG A 369 54.01 15.89 -3.51
C ARG A 369 53.39 15.04 -4.62
N ASN A 370 52.10 15.15 -4.84
CA ASN A 370 51.38 14.44 -5.88
C ASN A 370 51.29 15.34 -7.13
N TYR A 371 51.84 14.87 -8.24
CA TYR A 371 51.83 15.60 -9.52
C TYR A 371 50.99 14.84 -10.52
N ILE A 372 50.07 15.52 -11.20
CA ILE A 372 49.36 14.99 -12.35
C ILE A 372 50.16 15.37 -13.57
N ASN A 373 50.57 14.39 -14.36
CA ASN A 373 51.21 14.67 -15.65
C ASN A 373 50.11 14.98 -16.72
N PRO A 374 49.91 16.24 -17.07
CA PRO A 374 48.87 16.58 -18.05
C PRO A 374 49.18 16.08 -19.47
N MET A 375 50.45 15.69 -19.73
CA MET A 375 50.88 15.12 -21.01
C MET A 375 50.76 13.59 -21.05
N ASP A 376 50.36 12.95 -19.96
CA ASP A 376 50.21 11.52 -19.96
C ASP A 376 49.12 11.05 -20.89
N MET A 377 49.44 10.06 -21.73
CA MET A 377 48.58 9.51 -22.77
C MET A 377 48.41 8.02 -22.51
N ASP A 378 47.18 7.58 -22.27
CA ASP A 378 46.87 6.17 -22.16
C ASP A 378 46.94 5.46 -23.51
N VAL A 379 48.12 4.98 -23.84
CA VAL A 379 48.43 4.37 -25.14
C VAL A 379 47.71 3.01 -25.32
N TRP A 380 47.21 2.43 -24.22
CA TRP A 380 46.59 1.09 -24.22
C TRP A 380 45.13 1.08 -24.67
N ASN A 381 44.45 2.21 -24.58
CA ASN A 381 43.04 2.39 -24.99
C ASN A 381 42.88 3.13 -26.31
N LEU A 382 43.95 3.36 -27.07
CA LEU A 382 43.87 4.00 -28.37
C LEU A 382 43.29 3.05 -29.41
N ASP A 383 42.03 3.23 -29.78
CA ASP A 383 41.52 2.73 -31.05
C ASP A 383 42.42 3.30 -32.17
N VAL A 384 43.10 2.41 -32.87
CA VAL A 384 44.15 2.72 -33.89
C VAL A 384 43.63 3.60 -35.05
N LEU A 385 42.31 3.80 -35.15
CA LEU A 385 41.62 4.52 -36.21
C LEU A 385 41.50 6.04 -35.98
N ASP A 386 41.65 6.56 -34.76
CA ASP A 386 41.46 7.99 -34.45
C ASP A 386 42.61 8.65 -33.65
N SER A 387 43.82 8.18 -33.82
CA SER A 387 45.00 8.74 -33.11
C SER A 387 45.23 10.25 -33.31
N LYS A 388 44.81 10.80 -34.48
CA LYS A 388 44.94 12.26 -34.78
C LYS A 388 43.88 13.08 -34.02
N GLY A 389 42.69 12.61 -33.86
CA GLY A 389 41.63 13.25 -33.07
C GLY A 389 42.07 13.37 -31.60
N TRP A 390 42.56 12.30 -31.04
CA TRP A 390 42.97 12.22 -29.65
C TRP A 390 44.16 13.14 -29.30
N VAL A 391 45.14 13.21 -30.14
CA VAL A 391 46.28 14.17 -29.99
C VAL A 391 45.78 15.62 -30.05
N ARG A 392 44.83 15.90 -30.93
CA ARG A 392 44.23 17.23 -31.09
C ARG A 392 43.44 17.62 -29.82
N ASP A 393 42.64 16.72 -29.28
CA ASP A 393 41.87 16.96 -28.04
C ASP A 393 42.79 17.16 -26.84
N LYS A 394 43.89 16.39 -26.79
CA LYS A 394 44.90 16.55 -25.74
C LYS A 394 45.63 17.90 -25.86
N CYS A 395 45.96 18.35 -27.08
CA CYS A 395 46.53 19.67 -27.32
C CYS A 395 45.55 20.79 -26.90
N GLN A 396 44.24 20.66 -27.19
CA GLN A 396 43.23 21.63 -26.76
C GLN A 396 43.11 21.66 -25.23
N PHE A 397 43.14 20.52 -24.60
CA PHE A 397 43.14 20.42 -23.13
C PHE A 397 44.37 21.12 -22.54
N MET A 398 45.56 20.88 -23.08
CA MET A 398 46.77 21.54 -22.65
C MET A 398 46.70 23.05 -22.80
N LEU A 399 46.17 23.54 -23.94
CA LEU A 399 45.97 24.98 -24.19
C LEU A 399 44.93 25.60 -23.22
N SER A 400 44.03 24.83 -22.67
CA SER A 400 43.03 25.31 -21.70
C SER A 400 43.58 25.41 -20.27
N ILE A 401 44.72 24.76 -19.98
CA ILE A 401 45.39 24.78 -18.68
C ILE A 401 46.45 25.88 -18.59
N CYS A 402 47.06 26.26 -19.75
CA CYS A 402 48.01 27.37 -19.86
C CYS A 402 47.31 28.71 -20.01
#